data_573c0bbcef672b75137eda7405029062
#
_entry.id   573c0bbcef672b75137eda7405029062
#
_cell.length_a   1.000
_cell.length_b   1.000
_cell.length_c   1.000
_cell.angle_alpha   90.00
_cell.angle_beta   90.00
_cell.angle_gamma   90.00
#
_symmetry.space_group_name_H-M   'P 1'
#
loop_
_entity.id
_entity.type
_entity.pdbx_description
1 polymer ?
#
loop_
_entity_poly.entity_id
_entity_poly.type
_entity_poly.pdbx_seq_one_letter_code
_entity_poly.pdbx_strand_id
1 'polypeptide(L)'
;KMRKAQERMAHGKPYAARIRGVIGHIANATPEYKHRYMNERPVKRVGYIVVSTDRGLCGGLNANEFKMLIKSMKAWTDQGVAVDVCTVGSKAQAFFRSFGGNVVASVRDLGDEASVVDLLGGVKVMLDAFDEEKIDRLFIAYNQFVNTMTQQPVLEQLLPLPEDDETKRTHNWDYLYEPDSQVLLDGLLTRYIESQVYQGFVENKACEMAARMVAMKNATENAGQMINDLQLLYNKARQAAITQELSEIVSGAAAV
;
A
#
# COMPACT_ATOMS: atom_id res chain seq x y z
N LYS A 1 11.27 -11.10 -10.52
CA LYS A 1 9.98 -10.54 -10.07
C LYS A 1 10.07 -9.04 -9.81
N MET A 2 11.04 -8.56 -9.00
CA MET A 2 11.22 -7.12 -8.69
C MET A 2 11.34 -6.24 -9.95
N ARG A 3 12.22 -6.58 -10.91
CA ARG A 3 12.39 -5.82 -12.17
C ARG A 3 11.07 -5.68 -12.94
N LYS A 4 10.28 -6.76 -13.03
CA LYS A 4 8.96 -6.78 -13.68
C LYS A 4 7.94 -5.86 -12.97
N ALA A 5 8.00 -5.80 -11.64
CA ALA A 5 7.15 -4.91 -10.84
C ALA A 5 7.54 -3.43 -11.03
N GLN A 6 8.85 -3.13 -11.08
CA GLN A 6 9.34 -1.78 -11.36
C GLN A 6 8.99 -1.30 -12.78
N GLU A 7 9.11 -2.17 -13.78
CA GLU A 7 8.71 -1.88 -15.16
C GLU A 7 7.21 -1.52 -15.24
N ARG A 8 6.34 -2.30 -14.58
CA ARG A 8 4.90 -2.02 -14.52
C ARG A 8 4.60 -0.69 -13.82
N MET A 9 5.26 -0.42 -12.70
CA MET A 9 5.12 0.85 -11.96
C MET A 9 5.47 2.05 -12.85
N ALA A 10 6.56 1.96 -13.62
CA ALA A 10 7.01 3.04 -14.50
C ALA A 10 6.04 3.32 -15.65
N HIS A 11 5.34 2.28 -16.16
CA HIS A 11 4.37 2.44 -17.24
C HIS A 11 3.05 3.13 -16.82
N GLY A 12 2.66 3.02 -15.55
CA GLY A 12 1.41 3.63 -15.06
C GLY A 12 1.48 5.13 -14.82
N LYS A 13 2.61 5.65 -14.37
CA LYS A 13 2.78 7.07 -14.00
C LYS A 13 2.44 8.09 -15.11
N PRO A 14 2.87 7.92 -16.38
CA PRO A 14 2.55 8.88 -17.44
C PRO A 14 1.06 8.95 -17.77
N TYR A 15 0.33 7.84 -17.62
CA TYR A 15 -1.11 7.78 -17.90
C TYR A 15 -1.92 8.60 -16.88
N ALA A 16 -1.63 8.43 -15.60
CA ALA A 16 -2.28 9.17 -14.53
C ALA A 16 -2.06 10.69 -14.66
N ALA A 17 -0.84 11.12 -14.98
CA ALA A 17 -0.53 12.54 -15.20
C ALA A 17 -1.29 13.14 -16.38
N ARG A 18 -1.41 12.40 -17.50
CA ARG A 18 -2.15 12.86 -18.68
C ARG A 18 -3.65 12.98 -18.42
N ILE A 19 -4.27 11.99 -17.77
CA ILE A 19 -5.71 12.07 -17.43
C ILE A 19 -5.97 13.24 -16.49
N ARG A 20 -5.12 13.47 -15.48
CA ARG A 20 -5.24 14.61 -14.58
C ARG A 20 -5.25 15.95 -15.35
N GLY A 21 -4.36 16.11 -16.32
CA GLY A 21 -4.34 17.29 -17.20
C GLY A 21 -5.64 17.47 -17.99
N VAL A 22 -6.16 16.39 -18.57
CA VAL A 22 -7.44 16.43 -19.31
C VAL A 22 -8.61 16.79 -18.40
N ILE A 23 -8.70 16.21 -17.20
CA ILE A 23 -9.73 16.54 -16.20
C ILE A 23 -9.67 18.02 -15.84
N GLY A 24 -8.46 18.56 -15.59
CA GLY A 24 -8.29 19.98 -15.29
C GLY A 24 -8.76 20.89 -16.43
N HIS A 25 -8.51 20.51 -17.68
CA HIS A 25 -9.02 21.27 -18.85
C HIS A 25 -10.54 21.25 -18.94
N ILE A 26 -11.17 20.08 -18.81
CA ILE A 26 -12.64 19.94 -18.90
C ILE A 26 -13.33 20.69 -17.74
N ALA A 27 -12.82 20.54 -16.52
CA ALA A 27 -13.34 21.24 -15.36
C ALA A 27 -13.29 22.76 -15.47
N ASN A 28 -12.22 23.30 -16.09
CA ASN A 28 -12.06 24.73 -16.34
C ASN A 28 -12.91 25.22 -17.52
N ALA A 29 -13.19 24.37 -18.51
CA ALA A 29 -14.00 24.73 -19.67
C ALA A 29 -15.51 24.84 -19.35
N THR A 30 -15.95 24.19 -18.29
CA THR A 30 -17.38 24.16 -17.89
C THR A 30 -17.55 24.66 -16.45
N PRO A 31 -17.31 25.93 -16.15
CA PRO A 31 -17.32 26.46 -14.78
C PRO A 31 -18.72 26.42 -14.12
N GLU A 32 -19.78 26.33 -14.92
CA GLU A 32 -21.19 26.21 -14.43
C GLU A 32 -21.50 24.81 -13.88
N TYR A 33 -20.75 23.78 -14.28
CA TYR A 33 -20.94 22.41 -13.82
C TYR A 33 -19.77 21.97 -12.94
N LYS A 34 -19.99 21.93 -11.64
CA LYS A 34 -19.05 21.38 -10.69
C LYS A 34 -19.41 19.93 -10.38
N HIS A 35 -18.61 19.00 -10.91
CA HIS A 35 -18.84 17.57 -10.69
C HIS A 35 -18.81 17.23 -9.19
N ARG A 36 -19.64 16.27 -8.75
CA ARG A 36 -19.72 15.84 -7.33
C ARG A 36 -18.38 15.41 -6.72
N TYR A 37 -17.44 14.89 -7.52
CA TYR A 37 -16.09 14.50 -7.07
C TYR A 37 -15.16 15.69 -6.81
N MET A 38 -15.58 16.91 -7.14
CA MET A 38 -14.84 18.15 -6.87
C MET A 38 -15.49 18.99 -5.76
N ASN A 39 -16.69 18.60 -5.29
CA ASN A 39 -17.39 19.35 -4.28
C ASN A 39 -16.95 18.96 -2.88
N GLU A 40 -16.45 19.93 -2.12
CA GLU A 40 -16.21 19.76 -0.68
C GLU A 40 -17.54 19.83 0.08
N ARG A 41 -17.68 18.95 1.07
CA ARG A 41 -18.81 18.91 1.99
C ARG A 41 -18.36 18.69 3.42
N PRO A 42 -19.21 19.02 4.43
CA PRO A 42 -18.88 18.78 5.84
C PRO A 42 -18.57 17.30 6.07
N VAL A 43 -17.44 17.01 6.73
CA VAL A 43 -16.97 15.64 6.90
C VAL A 43 -17.67 15.00 8.10
N LYS A 44 -18.50 13.98 7.83
CA LYS A 44 -19.15 13.14 8.85
C LYS A 44 -18.60 11.72 8.83
N ARG A 45 -18.13 11.25 7.67
CA ARG A 45 -17.59 9.92 7.49
C ARG A 45 -16.48 9.92 6.45
N VAL A 46 -15.40 9.20 6.73
CA VAL A 46 -14.22 9.11 5.87
C VAL A 46 -13.99 7.67 5.46
N GLY A 47 -13.72 7.46 4.16
CA GLY A 47 -13.35 6.18 3.58
C GLY A 47 -11.85 6.06 3.35
N TYR A 48 -11.29 4.87 3.62
CA TYR A 48 -9.90 4.53 3.32
C TYR A 48 -9.82 3.29 2.44
N ILE A 49 -9.09 3.39 1.33
CA ILE A 49 -8.64 2.23 0.56
C ILE A 49 -7.22 1.93 1.02
N VAL A 50 -7.02 0.78 1.68
CA VAL A 50 -5.73 0.39 2.24
C VAL A 50 -5.11 -0.72 1.40
N VAL A 51 -3.98 -0.43 0.78
CA VAL A 51 -3.27 -1.37 -0.11
C VAL A 51 -2.12 -2.02 0.64
N SER A 52 -2.29 -3.25 1.06
CA SER A 52 -1.30 -4.04 1.78
C SER A 52 -0.83 -5.26 0.98
N THR A 53 -0.01 -6.09 1.60
CA THR A 53 0.43 -7.35 1.01
C THR A 53 -0.49 -8.53 1.38
N ASP A 54 -0.55 -9.55 0.51
CA ASP A 54 -1.19 -10.83 0.85
C ASP A 54 -0.28 -11.70 1.73
N ARG A 55 1.04 -11.65 1.50
CA ARG A 55 2.04 -12.49 2.16
C ARG A 55 2.90 -11.67 3.10
N GLY A 56 3.44 -12.32 4.14
CA GLY A 56 4.39 -11.73 5.07
C GLY A 56 5.83 -11.78 4.58
N LEU A 57 6.76 -11.69 5.54
CA LEU A 57 8.21 -11.71 5.35
C LEU A 57 8.74 -10.52 4.51
N CYS A 58 8.06 -9.39 4.59
CA CYS A 58 8.43 -8.12 3.96
C CYS A 58 8.91 -7.06 4.98
N GLY A 59 9.52 -7.51 6.08
CA GLY A 59 10.00 -6.62 7.13
C GLY A 59 8.88 -5.80 7.77
N GLY A 60 9.14 -4.52 8.01
CA GLY A 60 8.20 -3.60 8.64
C GLY A 60 7.22 -2.90 7.67
N LEU A 61 7.16 -3.28 6.39
CA LEU A 61 6.41 -2.58 5.36
C LEU A 61 4.95 -2.31 5.78
N ASN A 62 4.18 -3.37 6.04
CA ASN A 62 2.77 -3.23 6.44
C ASN A 62 2.62 -2.59 7.83
N ALA A 63 3.52 -2.90 8.77
CA ALA A 63 3.45 -2.34 10.12
C ALA A 63 3.61 -0.82 10.14
N ASN A 64 4.53 -0.29 9.34
CA ASN A 64 4.75 1.15 9.21
C ASN A 64 3.54 1.85 8.56
N GLU A 65 2.96 1.26 7.54
CA GLU A 65 1.75 1.75 6.88
C GLU A 65 0.56 1.78 7.85
N PHE A 66 0.31 0.68 8.56
CA PHE A 66 -0.79 0.59 9.52
C PHE A 66 -0.62 1.56 10.69
N LYS A 67 0.61 1.77 11.16
CA LYS A 67 0.91 2.77 12.19
C LYS A 67 0.55 4.19 11.74
N MET A 68 0.88 4.54 10.50
CA MET A 68 0.50 5.84 9.90
C MET A 68 -1.02 5.96 9.81
N LEU A 69 -1.70 4.92 9.32
CA LEU A 69 -3.15 4.89 9.16
C LEU A 69 -3.90 5.03 10.47
N ILE A 70 -3.51 4.28 11.52
CA ILE A 70 -4.12 4.39 12.85
C ILE A 70 -4.05 5.82 13.37
N LYS A 71 -2.89 6.48 13.18
CA LYS A 71 -2.72 7.88 13.61
C LYS A 71 -3.69 8.80 12.88
N SER A 72 -3.86 8.62 11.56
CA SER A 72 -4.81 9.40 10.74
C SER A 72 -6.26 9.10 11.13
N MET A 73 -6.63 7.83 11.26
CA MET A 73 -7.99 7.42 11.63
C MET A 73 -8.37 7.91 13.03
N LYS A 74 -7.44 7.86 13.99
CA LYS A 74 -7.65 8.38 15.34
C LYS A 74 -7.95 9.88 15.31
N ALA A 75 -7.22 10.66 14.52
CA ALA A 75 -7.48 12.10 14.39
C ALA A 75 -8.90 12.42 13.89
N TRP A 76 -9.49 11.57 13.03
CA TRP A 76 -10.87 11.69 12.61
C TRP A 76 -11.85 11.23 13.70
N THR A 77 -11.58 10.11 14.32
CA THR A 77 -12.43 9.58 15.40
C THR A 77 -12.50 10.53 16.60
N ASP A 78 -11.39 11.17 16.95
CA ASP A 78 -11.33 12.19 18.01
C ASP A 78 -12.20 13.43 17.68
N GLN A 79 -12.50 13.67 16.41
CA GLN A 79 -13.42 14.71 15.93
C GLN A 79 -14.88 14.21 15.78
N GLY A 80 -15.17 12.96 16.17
CA GLY A 80 -16.48 12.36 16.03
C GLY A 80 -16.84 11.89 14.61
N VAL A 81 -15.85 11.81 13.71
CA VAL A 81 -16.03 11.36 12.33
C VAL A 81 -15.91 9.84 12.25
N ALA A 82 -16.88 9.18 11.62
CA ALA A 82 -16.85 7.75 11.39
C ALA A 82 -15.85 7.38 10.31
N VAL A 83 -15.28 6.15 10.39
CA VAL A 83 -14.25 5.68 9.46
C VAL A 83 -14.66 4.34 8.86
N ASP A 84 -14.70 4.27 7.55
CA ASP A 84 -14.93 3.05 6.76
C ASP A 84 -13.64 2.63 6.04
N VAL A 85 -13.40 1.33 5.96
CA VAL A 85 -12.17 0.80 5.37
C VAL A 85 -12.48 -0.21 4.28
N CYS A 86 -11.88 0.00 3.10
CA CYS A 86 -11.76 -1.01 2.06
C CYS A 86 -10.34 -1.57 2.09
N THR A 87 -10.19 -2.86 2.24
CA THR A 87 -8.88 -3.51 2.35
C THR A 87 -8.51 -4.22 1.04
N VAL A 88 -7.32 -3.94 0.54
CA VAL A 88 -6.69 -4.63 -0.57
C VAL A 88 -5.48 -5.40 -0.02
N GLY A 89 -5.55 -6.72 -0.06
CA GLY A 89 -4.57 -7.63 0.54
C GLY A 89 -4.97 -8.20 1.90
N SER A 90 -4.55 -9.43 2.12
CA SER A 90 -4.94 -10.25 3.30
C SER A 90 -4.40 -9.67 4.62
N LYS A 91 -3.26 -8.96 4.59
CA LYS A 91 -2.65 -8.41 5.81
C LYS A 91 -3.44 -7.22 6.36
N ALA A 92 -3.92 -6.31 5.51
CA ALA A 92 -4.81 -5.23 5.95
C ALA A 92 -6.13 -5.77 6.48
N GLN A 93 -6.73 -6.74 5.79
CA GLN A 93 -7.99 -7.33 6.24
C GLN A 93 -7.87 -7.95 7.63
N ALA A 94 -6.84 -8.78 7.85
CA ALA A 94 -6.62 -9.41 9.15
C ALA A 94 -6.41 -8.37 10.25
N PHE A 95 -5.62 -7.34 9.95
CA PHE A 95 -5.30 -6.28 10.90
C PHE A 95 -6.53 -5.44 11.28
N PHE A 96 -7.26 -4.91 10.30
CA PHE A 96 -8.40 -4.02 10.57
C PHE A 96 -9.61 -4.74 11.16
N ARG A 97 -9.82 -6.03 10.83
CA ARG A 97 -10.82 -6.85 11.53
C ARG A 97 -10.48 -7.02 13.02
N SER A 98 -9.21 -7.26 13.33
CA SER A 98 -8.75 -7.43 14.71
C SER A 98 -8.76 -6.12 15.50
N PHE A 99 -8.47 -5.01 14.82
CA PHE A 99 -8.46 -3.67 15.39
C PHE A 99 -9.86 -3.09 15.66
N GLY A 100 -10.92 -3.69 15.10
CA GLY A 100 -12.30 -3.22 15.24
C GLY A 100 -12.69 -2.14 14.22
N GLY A 101 -11.96 -2.00 13.11
CA GLY A 101 -12.31 -1.11 12.01
C GLY A 101 -13.54 -1.60 11.24
N ASN A 102 -14.37 -0.67 10.75
CA ASN A 102 -15.52 -1.00 9.89
C ASN A 102 -15.04 -1.33 8.47
N VAL A 103 -14.77 -2.62 8.21
CA VAL A 103 -14.32 -3.09 6.89
C VAL A 103 -15.53 -3.33 6.01
N VAL A 104 -15.79 -2.42 5.07
CA VAL A 104 -16.95 -2.45 4.15
C VAL A 104 -16.70 -3.28 2.90
N ALA A 105 -15.46 -3.37 2.45
CA ALA A 105 -15.05 -4.19 1.31
C ALA A 105 -13.65 -4.78 1.52
N SER A 106 -13.40 -5.93 0.89
CA SER A 106 -12.09 -6.59 0.97
C SER A 106 -11.79 -7.33 -0.32
N VAL A 107 -10.63 -7.04 -0.89
CA VAL A 107 -10.08 -7.73 -2.06
C VAL A 107 -8.82 -8.49 -1.63
N ARG A 108 -8.74 -9.77 -1.95
CA ARG A 108 -7.67 -10.68 -1.50
C ARG A 108 -7.17 -11.54 -2.64
N ASP A 109 -6.07 -12.23 -2.36
CA ASP A 109 -5.49 -13.26 -3.24
C ASP A 109 -5.14 -12.69 -4.62
N LEU A 110 -4.76 -11.42 -4.64
CA LEU A 110 -4.25 -10.73 -5.80
C LEU A 110 -2.86 -11.28 -6.12
N GLY A 111 -2.76 -12.05 -7.19
CA GLY A 111 -1.49 -12.61 -7.66
C GLY A 111 -0.42 -11.55 -7.95
N ASP A 112 0.72 -12.01 -8.44
CA ASP A 112 1.82 -11.11 -8.85
C ASP A 112 1.46 -10.28 -10.11
N GLU A 113 0.38 -10.65 -10.80
CA GLU A 113 -0.06 -10.08 -12.09
C GLU A 113 -1.53 -9.60 -12.07
N ALA A 114 -2.01 -9.15 -10.91
CA ALA A 114 -3.36 -8.61 -10.79
C ALA A 114 -3.59 -7.47 -11.79
N SER A 115 -4.78 -7.47 -12.38
CA SER A 115 -5.25 -6.46 -13.31
C SER A 115 -6.07 -5.38 -12.60
N VAL A 116 -6.38 -4.29 -13.30
CA VAL A 116 -7.30 -3.26 -12.80
C VAL A 116 -8.65 -3.87 -12.42
N VAL A 117 -9.13 -4.82 -13.24
CA VAL A 117 -10.45 -5.47 -13.05
C VAL A 117 -10.56 -6.16 -11.69
N ASP A 118 -9.48 -6.76 -11.21
CA ASP A 118 -9.45 -7.46 -9.91
C ASP A 118 -9.66 -6.51 -8.72
N LEU A 119 -9.33 -5.22 -8.89
CA LEU A 119 -9.48 -4.18 -7.87
C LEU A 119 -10.82 -3.45 -7.95
N LEU A 120 -11.47 -3.48 -9.13
CA LEU A 120 -12.68 -2.68 -9.40
C LEU A 120 -13.79 -2.92 -8.39
N GLY A 121 -13.98 -4.17 -7.93
CA GLY A 121 -15.03 -4.49 -6.95
C GLY A 121 -14.92 -3.69 -5.66
N GLY A 122 -13.72 -3.61 -5.07
CA GLY A 122 -13.48 -2.85 -3.85
C GLY A 122 -13.55 -1.33 -4.07
N VAL A 123 -12.97 -0.86 -5.19
CA VAL A 123 -12.99 0.57 -5.56
C VAL A 123 -14.43 1.03 -5.80
N LYS A 124 -15.21 0.25 -6.54
CA LYS A 124 -16.60 0.58 -6.84
C LYS A 124 -17.47 0.75 -5.58
N VAL A 125 -17.32 -0.15 -4.60
CA VAL A 125 -18.05 -0.03 -3.32
C VAL A 125 -17.76 1.31 -2.65
N MET A 126 -16.52 1.79 -2.69
CA MET A 126 -16.14 3.06 -2.08
C MET A 126 -16.62 4.27 -2.91
N LEU A 127 -16.62 4.16 -4.24
CA LEU A 127 -17.15 5.21 -5.12
C LEU A 127 -18.66 5.31 -4.98
N ASP A 128 -19.38 4.19 -4.99
CA ASP A 128 -20.84 4.16 -4.77
C ASP A 128 -21.19 4.76 -3.40
N ALA A 129 -20.41 4.45 -2.35
CA ALA A 129 -20.59 5.05 -1.02
C ALA A 129 -20.36 6.57 -1.00
N PHE A 130 -19.42 7.07 -1.83
CA PHE A 130 -19.20 8.52 -1.98
C PHE A 130 -20.35 9.17 -2.78
N ASP A 131 -20.82 8.52 -3.84
CA ASP A 131 -21.94 8.98 -4.67
C ASP A 131 -23.25 9.02 -3.91
N GLU A 132 -23.48 8.06 -3.02
CA GLU A 132 -24.65 7.98 -2.13
C GLU A 132 -24.51 8.88 -0.87
N GLU A 133 -23.48 9.71 -0.80
CA GLU A 133 -23.18 10.59 0.34
C GLU A 133 -23.00 9.86 1.69
N LYS A 134 -22.66 8.56 1.63
CA LYS A 134 -22.33 7.77 2.83
C LYS A 134 -20.97 8.08 3.37
N ILE A 135 -20.02 8.47 2.49
CA ILE A 135 -18.69 8.97 2.87
C ILE A 135 -18.45 10.34 2.22
N ASP A 136 -17.76 11.21 2.90
CA ASP A 136 -17.50 12.60 2.49
C ASP A 136 -16.08 12.83 1.97
N ARG A 137 -15.16 11.98 2.37
CA ARG A 137 -13.78 11.95 1.86
C ARG A 137 -13.34 10.52 1.62
N LEU A 138 -12.53 10.34 0.60
CA LEU A 138 -11.91 9.05 0.27
C LEU A 138 -10.40 9.21 0.16
N PHE A 139 -9.69 8.40 0.90
CA PHE A 139 -8.22 8.33 0.88
C PHE A 139 -7.74 6.98 0.37
N ILE A 140 -6.56 6.98 -0.26
CA ILE A 140 -5.79 5.76 -0.52
C ILE A 140 -4.52 5.77 0.34
N ALA A 141 -4.22 4.63 0.93
CA ALA A 141 -2.97 4.38 1.62
C ALA A 141 -2.23 3.24 0.95
N TYR A 142 -0.94 3.45 0.69
CA TYR A 142 -0.05 2.48 0.08
C TYR A 142 1.40 2.81 0.42
N ASN A 143 2.36 1.95 0.02
CA ASN A 143 3.77 2.23 0.17
C ASN A 143 4.35 2.74 -1.15
N GLN A 144 4.92 3.94 -1.13
CA GLN A 144 5.61 4.56 -2.26
C GLN A 144 7.03 4.00 -2.38
N PHE A 145 7.43 3.67 -3.59
CA PHE A 145 8.76 3.16 -3.88
C PHE A 145 9.76 4.30 -4.08
N VAL A 146 10.64 4.53 -3.11
CA VAL A 146 11.74 5.49 -3.21
C VAL A 146 12.96 4.83 -3.83
N ASN A 147 13.41 3.72 -3.23
CA ASN A 147 14.48 2.87 -3.74
C ASN A 147 14.38 1.46 -3.12
N THR A 148 15.27 0.57 -3.50
CA THR A 148 15.26 -0.83 -3.01
C THR A 148 15.35 -0.96 -1.49
N MET A 149 16.03 -0.03 -0.82
CA MET A 149 16.22 -0.04 0.64
C MET A 149 15.14 0.74 1.39
N THR A 150 14.51 1.71 0.73
CA THR A 150 13.58 2.64 1.36
C THR A 150 12.23 2.60 0.66
N GLN A 151 11.20 2.27 1.42
CA GLN A 151 9.80 2.38 1.03
C GLN A 151 9.12 3.30 2.05
N GLN A 152 8.30 4.21 1.57
CA GLN A 152 7.63 5.21 2.41
C GLN A 152 6.12 5.00 2.38
N PRO A 153 5.45 4.80 3.53
CA PRO A 153 4.01 4.79 3.56
C PRO A 153 3.47 6.18 3.25
N VAL A 154 2.50 6.26 2.37
CA VAL A 154 1.83 7.49 1.96
C VAL A 154 0.34 7.37 2.10
N LEU A 155 -0.30 8.51 2.32
CA LEU A 155 -1.75 8.67 2.41
C LEU A 155 -2.13 9.80 1.48
N GLU A 156 -2.90 9.50 0.45
CA GLU A 156 -3.32 10.47 -0.55
C GLU A 156 -4.85 10.59 -0.58
N GLN A 157 -5.36 11.81 -0.74
CA GLN A 157 -6.78 12.03 -0.91
C GLN A 157 -7.17 11.76 -2.36
N LEU A 158 -8.14 10.86 -2.57
CA LEU A 158 -8.73 10.59 -3.86
C LEU A 158 -9.95 11.47 -4.11
N LEU A 159 -10.82 11.61 -3.11
CA LEU A 159 -12.05 12.39 -3.21
C LEU A 159 -12.29 13.22 -1.93
N PRO A 160 -12.83 14.44 -2.08
CA PRO A 160 -12.93 15.20 -3.32
C PRO A 160 -11.53 15.42 -3.92
N LEU A 161 -11.49 15.59 -5.24
CA LEU A 161 -10.23 15.85 -5.94
C LEU A 161 -9.60 17.15 -5.41
N PRO A 162 -8.33 17.14 -5.00
CA PRO A 162 -7.66 18.35 -4.59
C PRO A 162 -7.58 19.33 -5.77
N GLU A 163 -7.86 20.60 -5.52
CA GLU A 163 -7.68 21.66 -6.52
C GLU A 163 -6.17 21.80 -6.80
N ASP A 164 -5.76 21.50 -8.03
CA ASP A 164 -4.39 21.67 -8.48
C ASP A 164 -4.18 23.12 -8.94
N ASP A 165 -3.39 23.89 -8.18
CA ASP A 165 -2.92 25.23 -8.57
C ASP A 165 -1.99 25.20 -9.79
N GLU A 166 -1.42 24.05 -10.13
CA GLU A 166 -0.46 23.92 -11.24
C GLU A 166 -1.11 23.81 -12.64
N THR A 167 -2.41 23.56 -12.74
CA THR A 167 -3.15 23.55 -14.01
C THR A 167 -3.54 24.96 -14.47
N LYS A 168 -2.79 26.00 -14.07
CA LYS A 168 -2.89 27.33 -14.70
C LYS A 168 -2.57 27.20 -16.18
N ARG A 169 -3.60 27.43 -16.98
CA ARG A 169 -3.69 27.40 -18.43
C ARG A 169 -2.37 27.67 -19.13
N THR A 170 -1.74 26.64 -19.67
CA THR A 170 -0.63 26.79 -20.63
C THR A 170 -1.13 27.07 -22.05
N HIS A 171 -2.39 26.74 -22.36
CA HIS A 171 -2.98 26.96 -23.68
C HIS A 171 -4.47 27.26 -23.59
N ASN A 172 -4.93 28.28 -24.32
CA ASN A 172 -6.35 28.67 -24.48
C ASN A 172 -7.00 27.95 -25.70
N TRP A 173 -6.93 26.63 -25.76
CA TRP A 173 -7.58 25.90 -26.83
C TRP A 173 -8.92 25.41 -26.34
N ASP A 174 -10.00 25.74 -27.06
CA ASP A 174 -11.32 25.18 -26.85
C ASP A 174 -11.39 23.83 -27.55
N TYR A 175 -11.55 22.79 -26.76
CA TYR A 175 -11.79 21.45 -27.29
C TYR A 175 -13.28 21.27 -27.63
N LEU A 176 -13.57 20.67 -28.78
CA LEU A 176 -14.89 20.15 -29.07
C LEU A 176 -15.10 18.84 -28.34
N TYR A 177 -16.07 18.81 -27.42
CA TYR A 177 -16.38 17.62 -26.64
C TYR A 177 -17.55 16.89 -27.27
N GLU A 178 -17.35 15.60 -27.61
CA GLU A 178 -18.41 14.71 -28.08
C GLU A 178 -18.43 13.46 -27.17
N PRO A 179 -19.60 12.99 -26.63
CA PRO A 179 -20.95 13.56 -26.89
C PRO A 179 -21.24 14.82 -26.07
N ASP A 180 -20.97 14.88 -24.76
CA ASP A 180 -21.19 16.03 -23.89
C ASP A 180 -20.08 16.09 -22.86
N SER A 181 -19.67 17.30 -22.51
CA SER A 181 -18.58 17.54 -21.54
C SER A 181 -18.87 16.91 -20.18
N GLN A 182 -20.13 16.87 -19.73
CA GLN A 182 -20.53 16.28 -18.46
C GLN A 182 -20.37 14.75 -18.46
N VAL A 183 -20.91 14.07 -19.47
CA VAL A 183 -20.82 12.61 -19.61
C VAL A 183 -19.37 12.16 -19.77
N LEU A 184 -18.58 12.93 -20.51
CA LEU A 184 -17.15 12.67 -20.68
C LEU A 184 -16.40 12.83 -19.35
N LEU A 185 -16.70 13.89 -18.58
CA LEU A 185 -16.08 14.17 -17.29
C LEU A 185 -16.38 13.06 -16.27
N ASP A 186 -17.64 12.60 -16.18
CA ASP A 186 -18.04 11.50 -15.29
C ASP A 186 -17.23 10.22 -15.57
N GLY A 187 -17.12 9.86 -16.85
CA GLY A 187 -16.36 8.68 -17.27
C GLY A 187 -14.85 8.81 -17.00
N LEU A 188 -14.29 10.00 -17.27
CA LEU A 188 -12.87 10.26 -17.05
C LEU A 188 -12.50 10.30 -15.59
N LEU A 189 -13.33 10.90 -14.73
CA LEU A 189 -13.08 10.97 -13.29
C LEU A 189 -13.10 9.59 -12.65
N THR A 190 -14.08 8.76 -13.01
CA THR A 190 -14.12 7.37 -12.54
C THR A 190 -12.85 6.61 -12.95
N ARG A 191 -12.47 6.69 -14.23
CA ARG A 191 -11.27 6.05 -14.75
C ARG A 191 -9.99 6.59 -14.11
N TYR A 192 -9.96 7.87 -13.79
CA TYR A 192 -8.83 8.47 -13.07
C TYR A 192 -8.67 7.85 -11.69
N ILE A 193 -9.75 7.76 -10.89
CA ILE A 193 -9.69 7.15 -9.56
C ILE A 193 -9.27 5.67 -9.63
N GLU A 194 -9.86 4.90 -10.56
CA GLU A 194 -9.47 3.50 -10.80
C GLU A 194 -7.98 3.37 -11.12
N SER A 195 -7.47 4.28 -11.96
CA SER A 195 -6.06 4.33 -12.35
C SER A 195 -5.15 4.68 -11.17
N GLN A 196 -5.54 5.62 -10.31
CA GLN A 196 -4.79 6.00 -9.11
C GLN A 196 -4.69 4.83 -8.12
N VAL A 197 -5.80 4.12 -7.88
CA VAL A 197 -5.81 2.94 -7.00
C VAL A 197 -4.95 1.83 -7.58
N TYR A 198 -5.04 1.59 -8.88
CA TYR A 198 -4.19 0.60 -9.54
C TYR A 198 -2.71 0.97 -9.48
N GLN A 199 -2.37 2.24 -9.69
CA GLN A 199 -0.99 2.73 -9.56
C GLN A 199 -0.45 2.52 -8.15
N GLY A 200 -1.23 2.88 -7.12
CA GLY A 200 -0.87 2.63 -5.71
C GLY A 200 -0.66 1.15 -5.42
N PHE A 201 -1.51 0.27 -5.98
CA PHE A 201 -1.36 -1.17 -5.86
C PHE A 201 -0.06 -1.69 -6.50
N VAL A 202 0.24 -1.28 -7.74
CA VAL A 202 1.46 -1.70 -8.46
C VAL A 202 2.72 -1.19 -7.76
N GLU A 203 2.69 0.03 -7.25
CA GLU A 203 3.79 0.62 -6.50
C GLU A 203 4.01 -0.10 -5.17
N ASN A 204 2.93 -0.40 -4.43
CA ASN A 204 2.99 -1.22 -3.22
C ASN A 204 3.54 -2.62 -3.49
N LYS A 205 3.20 -3.22 -4.64
CA LYS A 205 3.73 -4.52 -5.05
C LYS A 205 5.24 -4.48 -5.31
N ALA A 206 5.74 -3.40 -5.90
CA ALA A 206 7.18 -3.18 -6.05
C ALA A 206 7.89 -3.03 -4.70
N CYS A 207 7.28 -2.30 -3.76
CA CYS A 207 7.74 -2.17 -2.38
C CYS A 207 7.77 -3.52 -1.65
N GLU A 208 6.73 -4.34 -1.80
CA GLU A 208 6.65 -5.69 -1.24
C GLU A 208 7.82 -6.56 -1.69
N MET A 209 8.14 -6.54 -3.00
CA MET A 209 9.23 -7.33 -3.55
C MET A 209 10.60 -6.85 -3.05
N ALA A 210 10.80 -5.53 -2.98
CA ALA A 210 12.03 -4.93 -2.46
C ALA A 210 12.23 -5.22 -0.97
N ALA A 211 11.22 -4.96 -0.15
CA ALA A 211 11.27 -5.18 1.30
C ALA A 211 11.49 -6.67 1.64
N ARG A 212 10.84 -7.58 0.91
CA ARG A 212 11.06 -9.03 1.08
C ARG A 212 12.47 -9.43 0.70
N MET A 213 13.05 -8.89 -0.37
CA MET A 213 14.43 -9.18 -0.76
C MET A 213 15.41 -8.79 0.34
N VAL A 214 15.27 -7.59 0.92
CA VAL A 214 16.12 -7.12 2.02
C VAL A 214 15.92 -7.97 3.28
N ALA A 215 14.67 -8.26 3.65
CA ALA A 215 14.37 -9.08 4.82
C ALA A 215 14.94 -10.50 4.70
N MET A 216 14.87 -11.11 3.53
CA MET A 216 15.44 -12.45 3.30
C MET A 216 16.97 -12.45 3.27
N LYS A 217 17.59 -11.40 2.73
CA LYS A 217 19.05 -11.24 2.82
C LYS A 217 19.50 -11.21 4.27
N ASN A 218 18.91 -10.35 5.09
CA ASN A 218 19.25 -10.24 6.51
C ASN A 218 18.98 -11.56 7.28
N ALA A 219 17.88 -12.25 6.95
CA ALA A 219 17.59 -13.56 7.55
C ALA A 219 18.65 -14.62 7.22
N THR A 220 19.15 -14.63 5.98
CA THR A 220 20.21 -15.55 5.55
C THR A 220 21.54 -15.23 6.25
N GLU A 221 21.90 -13.97 6.39
CA GLU A 221 23.11 -13.54 7.10
C GLU A 221 23.04 -13.93 8.58
N ASN A 222 21.91 -13.66 9.25
CA ASN A 222 21.68 -14.04 10.65
C ASN A 222 21.73 -15.56 10.85
N ALA A 223 21.14 -16.34 9.94
CA ALA A 223 21.20 -17.79 9.98
C ALA A 223 22.63 -18.32 9.84
N GLY A 224 23.44 -17.72 8.96
CA GLY A 224 24.87 -18.06 8.83
C GLY A 224 25.65 -17.79 10.10
N GLN A 225 25.42 -16.66 10.77
CA GLN A 225 26.05 -16.35 12.06
C GLN A 225 25.66 -17.39 13.13
N MET A 226 24.37 -17.70 13.24
CA MET A 226 23.88 -18.70 14.21
C MET A 226 24.51 -20.09 13.99
N ILE A 227 24.68 -20.51 12.73
CA ILE A 227 25.37 -21.78 12.39
C ILE A 227 26.80 -21.77 12.91
N ASN A 228 27.53 -20.68 12.68
CA ASN A 228 28.91 -20.55 13.14
C ASN A 228 29.00 -20.59 14.67
N ASP A 229 28.12 -19.89 15.38
CA ASP A 229 28.05 -19.86 16.83
C ASP A 229 27.75 -21.26 17.40
N LEU A 230 26.81 -21.97 16.80
CA LEU A 230 26.45 -23.33 17.19
C LEU A 230 27.60 -24.32 16.92
N GLN A 231 28.34 -24.17 15.82
CA GLN A 231 29.54 -25.00 15.56
C GLN A 231 30.61 -24.77 16.60
N LEU A 232 30.85 -23.52 17.00
CA LEU A 232 31.81 -23.19 18.05
C LEU A 232 31.38 -23.79 19.39
N LEU A 233 30.13 -23.67 19.76
CA LEU A 233 29.57 -24.26 20.98
C LEU A 233 29.69 -25.78 20.98
N TYR A 234 29.34 -26.43 19.86
CA TYR A 234 29.48 -27.88 19.68
C TYR A 234 30.94 -28.32 19.85
N ASN A 235 31.88 -27.66 19.19
CA ASN A 235 33.30 -28.00 19.30
C ASN A 235 33.82 -27.84 20.73
N LYS A 236 33.41 -26.78 21.44
CA LYS A 236 33.73 -26.58 22.85
C LYS A 236 33.21 -27.72 23.74
N ALA A 237 31.92 -28.06 23.56
CA ALA A 237 31.28 -29.15 24.32
C ALA A 237 31.95 -30.50 24.04
N ARG A 238 32.24 -30.78 22.76
CA ARG A 238 32.97 -32.00 22.37
C ARG A 238 34.36 -32.08 23.00
N GLN A 239 35.14 -30.96 22.94
CA GLN A 239 36.47 -30.93 23.58
C GLN A 239 36.40 -31.14 25.10
N ALA A 240 35.42 -30.50 25.76
CA ALA A 240 35.22 -30.69 27.20
C ALA A 240 34.88 -32.15 27.55
N ALA A 241 34.01 -32.81 26.79
CA ALA A 241 33.67 -34.22 26.99
C ALA A 241 34.89 -35.12 26.79
N ILE A 242 35.64 -34.94 25.69
CA ILE A 242 36.89 -35.72 25.45
C ILE A 242 37.88 -35.51 26.59
N THR A 243 38.09 -34.27 27.06
CA THR A 243 39.03 -33.97 28.16
C THR A 243 38.56 -34.63 29.46
N GLN A 244 37.25 -34.64 29.73
CA GLN A 244 36.69 -35.30 30.90
C GLN A 244 36.94 -36.82 30.83
N GLU A 245 36.62 -37.48 29.72
CA GLU A 245 36.83 -38.91 29.51
C GLU A 245 38.31 -39.26 29.66
N LEU A 246 39.23 -38.49 29.09
CA LEU A 246 40.67 -38.69 29.26
C LEU A 246 41.09 -38.54 30.72
N SER A 247 40.56 -37.56 31.44
CA SER A 247 40.88 -37.37 32.87
C SER A 247 40.39 -38.52 33.72
N GLU A 248 39.21 -39.07 33.43
CA GLU A 248 38.64 -40.24 34.09
C GLU A 248 39.47 -41.48 33.85
N ILE A 249 39.93 -41.72 32.59
CA ILE A 249 40.83 -42.86 32.26
C ILE A 249 42.15 -42.73 32.98
N VAL A 250 42.80 -41.54 32.98
CA VAL A 250 44.08 -41.31 33.65
C VAL A 250 43.95 -41.48 35.17
N SER A 251 42.87 -40.96 35.76
CA SER A 251 42.61 -41.11 37.19
C SER A 251 42.36 -42.58 37.57
N GLY A 252 41.61 -43.33 36.74
CA GLY A 252 41.41 -44.78 36.94
C GLY A 252 42.67 -45.58 36.81
N ALA A 253 43.56 -45.24 35.86
CA ALA A 253 44.85 -45.92 35.72
C ALA A 253 45.86 -45.62 36.87
N ALA A 254 45.71 -44.44 37.50
CA ALA A 254 46.56 -44.05 38.65
C ALA A 254 46.06 -44.65 39.99
N ALA A 255 44.92 -45.25 40.03
CA ALA A 255 44.27 -45.86 41.20
C ALA A 255 44.51 -47.40 41.30
N VAL A 256 45.17 -47.99 40.28
CA VAL A 256 45.59 -49.39 40.23
C VAL A 256 47.11 -49.45 40.42
#